data_c3aa58e2c5517f1f6989a26d3024e1e6
#
_entry.id   c3aa58e2c5517f1f6989a26d3024e1e6
#
_cell.length_a   1.000
_cell.length_b   1.000
_cell.length_c   1.000
_cell.angle_alpha   90.00
_cell.angle_beta   90.00
_cell.angle_gamma   90.00
#
_symmetry.space_group_name_H-M   'P 1'
#
loop_
_entity.id
_entity.type
_entity.pdbx_description
1 polymer ?
#
loop_
_entity_poly.entity_id
_entity_poly.type
_entity_poly.pdbx_seq_one_letter_code
_entity_poly.pdbx_strand_id
1 'polypeptide(L)'
;MIIQFTVENFLSFKEPATLSLAASALKEKQTRADEIVFELEGTNLSLLKSAVIYGANASGKSNLVKALDFFKWFVINSSKGVQSGESIRVESFRLNRRTEQEPSYFEAVFADETVQYRYGFEVDEKRVHREWLYQKGNKRKAKEVELFLRDGDEYELHPKFSVGKEVVAKKMVRDNALLLSVAAQFNESVSVEIMGWLANTTIVLGSSDERIW
;
A
#
# COMPACT_ATOMS: atom_id res chain seq x y z
N MET A 1 3.34 -4.23 10.91
CA MET A 1 3.37 -2.79 11.26
C MET A 1 3.65 -1.97 10.01
N ILE A 2 3.00 -0.82 9.82
CA ILE A 2 3.31 0.08 8.70
C ILE A 2 4.63 0.81 8.98
N ILE A 3 5.49 0.91 7.97
CA ILE A 3 6.76 1.65 8.02
C ILE A 3 6.59 2.98 7.30
N GLN A 4 5.98 2.93 6.12
CA GLN A 4 5.82 4.09 5.26
C GLN A 4 4.58 3.93 4.38
N PHE A 5 3.91 5.04 4.09
CA PHE A 5 2.86 5.11 3.08
C PHE A 5 3.05 6.35 2.23
N THR A 6 3.03 6.20 0.92
CA THR A 6 3.17 7.29 -0.05
C THR A 6 1.97 7.33 -0.96
N VAL A 7 1.48 8.54 -1.22
CA VAL A 7 0.38 8.81 -2.15
C VAL A 7 0.73 10.00 -3.03
N GLU A 8 0.37 9.94 -4.31
CA GLU A 8 0.52 11.02 -5.28
C GLU A 8 -0.69 11.06 -6.20
N ASN A 9 -1.00 12.24 -6.73
CA ASN A 9 -2.13 12.48 -7.63
C ASN A 9 -3.46 11.92 -7.10
N PHE A 10 -3.79 12.20 -5.84
CA PHE A 10 -5.03 11.75 -5.21
C PHE A 10 -5.63 12.83 -4.32
N LEU A 11 -6.89 13.19 -4.55
CA LEU A 11 -7.63 14.23 -3.82
C LEU A 11 -6.86 15.56 -3.76
N SER A 12 -6.27 15.91 -2.60
CA SER A 12 -5.48 17.14 -2.41
C SER A 12 -3.97 16.95 -2.63
N PHE A 13 -3.51 15.74 -2.88
CA PHE A 13 -2.10 15.43 -3.09
C PHE A 13 -1.77 15.48 -4.58
N LYS A 14 -1.14 16.56 -5.03
CA LYS A 14 -0.63 16.70 -6.39
C LYS A 14 0.71 15.97 -6.54
N GLU A 15 1.64 16.29 -5.64
CA GLU A 15 2.98 15.73 -5.58
C GLU A 15 3.02 14.58 -4.55
N PRO A 16 4.06 13.74 -4.56
CA PRO A 16 4.20 12.66 -3.59
C PRO A 16 4.18 13.17 -2.15
N ALA A 17 3.28 12.62 -1.36
CA ALA A 17 3.19 12.85 0.08
C ALA A 17 3.44 11.55 0.83
N THR A 18 4.42 11.54 1.74
CA THR A 18 4.84 10.34 2.45
C THR A 18 4.62 10.48 3.95
N LEU A 19 3.86 9.55 4.52
CA LEU A 19 3.81 9.29 5.95
C LEU A 19 4.87 8.24 6.28
N SER A 20 5.85 8.59 7.12
CA SER A 20 6.88 7.65 7.60
C SER A 20 6.77 7.48 9.11
N LEU A 21 6.76 6.24 9.57
CA LEU A 21 6.87 5.86 10.98
C LEU A 21 8.29 5.44 11.35
N ALA A 22 9.27 5.54 10.44
CA ALA A 22 10.66 5.33 10.78
C ALA A 22 11.12 6.41 11.77
N ALA A 23 11.63 5.99 12.92
CA ALA A 23 12.14 6.89 13.92
C ALA A 23 13.41 7.57 13.42
N SER A 24 13.47 8.90 13.50
CA SER A 24 14.71 9.64 13.29
C SER A 24 15.64 9.48 14.50
N ALA A 25 16.96 9.61 14.30
CA ALA A 25 17.96 9.56 15.38
C ALA A 25 17.88 10.82 16.26
N LEU A 26 16.74 11.08 16.89
CA LEU A 26 16.60 12.13 17.89
C LEU A 26 17.26 11.67 19.18
N LYS A 27 18.17 12.51 19.71
CA LYS A 27 18.80 12.32 21.01
C LYS A 27 17.82 12.72 22.13
N GLU A 28 16.77 11.95 22.33
CA GLU A 28 15.96 12.07 23.54
C GLU A 28 16.56 11.27 24.70
N LYS A 29 16.26 11.72 25.92
CA LYS A 29 16.68 11.01 27.13
C LYS A 29 16.19 9.57 27.07
N GLN A 30 17.12 8.63 27.15
CA GLN A 30 16.97 7.18 27.00
C GLN A 30 15.74 6.56 27.71
N THR A 31 15.26 7.17 28.79
CA THR A 31 14.13 6.70 29.63
C THR A 31 12.76 6.74 28.97
N ARG A 32 12.57 7.41 27.81
CA ARG A 32 11.28 7.44 27.09
C ARG A 32 11.33 6.84 25.70
N ALA A 33 12.51 6.52 25.19
CA ALA A 33 12.65 5.94 23.85
C ALA A 33 11.88 4.61 23.72
N ASP A 34 12.00 3.72 24.70
CA ASP A 34 11.36 2.40 24.71
C ASP A 34 9.82 2.46 24.77
N GLU A 35 9.26 3.57 25.29
CA GLU A 35 7.81 3.77 25.34
C GLU A 35 7.22 4.15 23.97
N ILE A 36 7.96 4.91 23.15
CA ILE A 36 7.48 5.52 21.90
C ILE A 36 8.00 4.84 20.64
N VAL A 37 9.07 4.05 20.77
CA VAL A 37 9.74 3.39 19.65
C VAL A 37 9.60 1.86 19.77
N PHE A 38 9.48 1.21 18.64
CA PHE A 38 9.54 -0.23 18.47
C PHE A 38 10.74 -0.58 17.58
N GLU A 39 11.61 -1.45 18.06
CA GLU A 39 12.71 -1.96 17.25
C GLU A 39 12.27 -3.19 16.47
N LEU A 40 12.40 -3.14 15.13
CA LEU A 40 12.10 -4.27 14.28
C LEU A 40 13.26 -5.28 14.35
N GLU A 41 13.01 -6.42 14.97
CA GLU A 41 14.02 -7.45 15.22
C GLU A 41 14.77 -7.85 13.95
N GLY A 42 16.09 -8.07 14.10
CA GLY A 42 16.97 -8.45 12.99
C GLY A 42 17.33 -7.31 12.01
N THR A 43 16.76 -6.13 12.20
CA THR A 43 17.05 -4.94 11.38
C THR A 43 17.71 -3.84 12.21
N ASN A 44 18.09 -2.72 11.59
CA ASN A 44 18.47 -1.48 12.29
C ASN A 44 17.33 -0.46 12.23
N LEU A 45 16.10 -0.90 12.02
CA LEU A 45 14.96 -0.01 11.86
C LEU A 45 14.19 0.11 13.16
N SER A 46 14.13 1.32 13.66
CA SER A 46 13.29 1.70 14.79
C SER A 46 12.05 2.41 14.26
N LEU A 47 10.87 2.01 14.72
CA LEU A 47 9.59 2.53 14.25
C LEU A 47 8.85 3.23 15.38
N LEU A 48 8.19 4.34 15.07
CA LEU A 48 7.31 5.05 15.99
C LEU A 48 6.04 4.20 16.23
N LYS A 49 5.67 4.04 17.51
CA LYS A 49 4.41 3.36 17.91
C LYS A 49 3.18 4.21 17.58
N SER A 50 3.36 5.53 17.46
CA SER A 50 2.29 6.47 17.12
C SER A 50 2.83 7.68 16.38
N ALA A 51 1.99 8.31 15.55
CA ALA A 51 2.26 9.58 14.91
C ALA A 51 1.04 10.48 15.00
N VAL A 52 1.25 11.77 15.14
CA VAL A 52 0.17 12.77 15.15
C VAL A 52 0.42 13.77 14.03
N ILE A 53 -0.62 14.01 13.22
CA ILE A 53 -0.56 14.91 12.08
C ILE A 53 -1.31 16.19 12.42
N TYR A 54 -0.60 17.31 12.45
CA TYR A 54 -1.15 18.63 12.68
C TYR A 54 -1.19 19.44 11.37
N GLY A 55 -2.09 20.39 11.30
CA GLY A 55 -2.18 21.32 10.17
C GLY A 55 -3.48 22.12 10.20
N ALA A 56 -3.55 23.19 9.43
CA ALA A 56 -4.75 24.02 9.29
C ALA A 56 -5.94 23.21 8.74
N ASN A 57 -7.16 23.73 8.89
CA ASN A 57 -8.33 23.16 8.25
C ASN A 57 -8.12 23.15 6.74
N ALA A 58 -8.64 22.13 6.06
CA ALA A 58 -8.46 21.88 4.63
C ALA A 58 -7.01 21.62 4.16
N SER A 59 -6.06 21.36 5.06
CA SER A 59 -4.66 21.06 4.69
C SER A 59 -4.41 19.63 4.17
N GLY A 60 -5.45 18.83 3.96
CA GLY A 60 -5.30 17.47 3.42
C GLY A 60 -5.16 16.35 4.46
N LYS A 61 -5.20 16.63 5.79
CA LYS A 61 -5.05 15.60 6.84
C LYS A 61 -6.02 14.42 6.68
N SER A 62 -7.31 14.72 6.49
CA SER A 62 -8.32 13.68 6.27
C SER A 62 -8.15 12.95 4.93
N ASN A 63 -7.56 13.61 3.93
CA ASN A 63 -7.31 12.99 2.63
C ASN A 63 -6.20 11.93 2.71
N LEU A 64 -5.23 12.05 3.64
CA LEU A 64 -4.26 11.00 3.89
C LEU A 64 -4.95 9.72 4.44
N VAL A 65 -5.89 9.88 5.37
CA VAL A 65 -6.67 8.74 5.90
C VAL A 65 -7.53 8.12 4.79
N LYS A 66 -8.16 8.95 3.94
CA LYS A 66 -8.92 8.47 2.76
C LYS A 66 -8.02 7.75 1.76
N ALA A 67 -6.77 8.19 1.58
CA ALA A 67 -5.81 7.50 0.70
C ALA A 67 -5.46 6.11 1.23
N LEU A 68 -5.24 5.97 2.54
CA LEU A 68 -5.02 4.68 3.19
C LEU A 68 -6.26 3.78 3.08
N ASP A 69 -7.46 4.34 3.24
CA ASP A 69 -8.73 3.60 3.12
C ASP A 69 -8.93 3.11 1.68
N PHE A 70 -8.73 3.97 0.69
CA PHE A 70 -8.78 3.59 -0.72
C PHE A 70 -7.75 2.49 -1.05
N PHE A 71 -6.50 2.66 -0.61
CA PHE A 71 -5.45 1.66 -0.81
C PHE A 71 -5.88 0.30 -0.26
N LYS A 72 -6.28 0.24 1.02
CA LYS A 72 -6.77 -0.98 1.67
C LYS A 72 -7.97 -1.57 0.93
N TRP A 73 -8.98 -0.75 0.67
CA TRP A 73 -10.21 -1.18 0.01
C TRP A 73 -9.92 -1.77 -1.37
N PHE A 74 -9.11 -1.10 -2.19
CA PHE A 74 -8.81 -1.52 -3.54
C PHE A 74 -8.00 -2.81 -3.58
N VAL A 75 -7.00 -2.95 -2.70
CA VAL A 75 -6.24 -4.20 -2.58
C VAL A 75 -7.14 -5.37 -2.20
N ILE A 76 -8.05 -5.19 -1.24
CA ILE A 76 -8.92 -6.27 -0.76
C ILE A 76 -10.03 -6.61 -1.76
N ASN A 77 -10.53 -5.63 -2.52
CA ASN A 77 -11.78 -5.78 -3.26
C ASN A 77 -11.64 -5.75 -4.78
N SER A 78 -10.51 -5.34 -5.38
CA SER A 78 -10.37 -5.17 -6.82
C SER A 78 -10.65 -6.45 -7.63
N SER A 79 -10.37 -7.62 -7.06
CA SER A 79 -10.64 -8.90 -7.74
C SER A 79 -12.08 -9.40 -7.62
N LYS A 80 -12.85 -8.94 -6.62
CA LYS A 80 -14.21 -9.44 -6.31
C LYS A 80 -15.30 -8.38 -6.32
N GLY A 81 -14.97 -7.14 -5.98
CA GLY A 81 -15.91 -6.03 -5.80
C GLY A 81 -16.01 -5.08 -7.00
N VAL A 82 -15.14 -5.24 -8.01
CA VAL A 82 -15.14 -4.43 -9.23
C VAL A 82 -15.28 -5.38 -10.42
N GLN A 83 -16.35 -5.28 -11.21
CA GLN A 83 -16.56 -6.12 -12.38
C GLN A 83 -15.74 -5.61 -13.58
N SER A 84 -15.60 -6.47 -14.60
CA SER A 84 -14.92 -6.06 -15.83
C SER A 84 -15.64 -4.89 -16.49
N GLY A 85 -14.90 -3.81 -16.78
CA GLY A 85 -15.44 -2.58 -17.37
C GLY A 85 -16.10 -1.61 -16.38
N GLU A 86 -16.22 -1.97 -15.10
CA GLU A 86 -16.60 -0.99 -14.07
C GLU A 86 -15.48 -0.02 -13.76
N SER A 87 -15.87 1.22 -13.49
CA SER A 87 -14.93 2.30 -13.15
C SER A 87 -14.36 2.10 -11.74
N ILE A 88 -13.07 2.29 -11.62
CA ILE A 88 -12.37 2.34 -10.33
C ILE A 88 -12.67 3.69 -9.68
N ARG A 89 -13.12 3.68 -8.41
CA ARG A 89 -13.49 4.91 -7.68
C ARG A 89 -12.26 5.62 -7.11
N VAL A 90 -11.29 5.92 -7.96
CA VAL A 90 -10.13 6.76 -7.62
C VAL A 90 -10.40 8.20 -8.01
N GLU A 91 -10.01 9.14 -7.15
CA GLU A 91 -10.18 10.56 -7.39
C GLU A 91 -8.82 11.24 -7.53
N SER A 92 -8.39 11.52 -8.78
CA SER A 92 -7.15 12.25 -9.06
C SER A 92 -7.21 13.70 -8.54
N PHE A 93 -6.04 14.35 -8.43
CA PHE A 93 -5.95 15.77 -8.11
C PHE A 93 -6.52 16.63 -9.26
N ARG A 94 -7.63 17.32 -9.00
CA ARG A 94 -8.45 18.01 -10.04
C ARG A 94 -8.06 19.46 -10.31
N LEU A 95 -7.14 20.05 -9.57
CA LEU A 95 -6.76 21.47 -9.77
C LEU A 95 -5.66 21.66 -10.82
N ASN A 96 -5.32 20.62 -11.57
CA ASN A 96 -4.35 20.65 -12.65
C ASN A 96 -4.78 19.68 -13.78
N ARG A 97 -4.94 20.19 -15.00
CA ARG A 97 -5.40 19.40 -16.17
C ARG A 97 -4.48 18.22 -16.50
N ARG A 98 -3.20 18.31 -16.18
CA ARG A 98 -2.25 17.23 -16.44
C ARG A 98 -2.50 16.06 -15.49
N THR A 99 -2.66 16.33 -14.21
CA THR A 99 -2.88 15.29 -13.19
C THR A 99 -4.23 14.58 -13.34
N GLU A 100 -5.23 15.23 -13.93
CA GLU A 100 -6.52 14.58 -14.25
C GLU A 100 -6.39 13.43 -15.26
N GLN A 101 -5.31 13.41 -16.05
CA GLN A 101 -5.03 12.40 -17.09
C GLN A 101 -3.92 11.42 -16.67
N GLU A 102 -3.27 11.67 -15.55
CA GLU A 102 -2.22 10.79 -15.00
C GLU A 102 -2.81 9.85 -13.95
N PRO A 103 -2.27 8.64 -13.81
CA PRO A 103 -2.72 7.73 -12.76
C PRO A 103 -2.37 8.25 -11.37
N SER A 104 -3.17 7.86 -10.39
CA SER A 104 -2.86 8.06 -8.96
C SER A 104 -1.89 6.97 -8.50
N TYR A 105 -0.89 7.35 -7.71
CA TYR A 105 0.14 6.47 -7.17
C TYR A 105 -0.11 6.18 -5.69
N PHE A 106 0.05 4.92 -5.32
CA PHE A 106 -0.02 4.46 -3.93
C PHE A 106 1.07 3.43 -3.67
N GLU A 107 1.82 3.60 -2.56
CA GLU A 107 2.79 2.61 -2.10
C GLU A 107 2.77 2.50 -0.58
N ALA A 108 2.78 1.29 -0.05
CA ALA A 108 2.96 1.00 1.36
C ALA A 108 4.21 0.13 1.57
N VAL A 109 5.01 0.50 2.56
CA VAL A 109 6.07 -0.33 3.12
C VAL A 109 5.62 -0.76 4.50
N PHE A 110 5.58 -2.05 4.73
CA PHE A 110 5.15 -2.63 6.00
C PHE A 110 5.94 -3.89 6.34
N ALA A 111 5.92 -4.27 7.60
CA ALA A 111 6.63 -5.45 8.07
C ALA A 111 5.81 -6.24 9.08
N ASP A 112 6.05 -7.54 9.10
CA ASP A 112 5.80 -8.42 10.22
C ASP A 112 7.09 -8.67 11.02
N GLU A 113 7.12 -9.73 11.84
CA GLU A 113 8.29 -10.07 12.65
C GLU A 113 9.49 -10.57 11.82
N THR A 114 9.27 -11.07 10.60
CA THR A 114 10.27 -11.80 9.81
C THR A 114 10.59 -11.17 8.47
N VAL A 115 9.64 -10.42 7.90
CA VAL A 115 9.68 -9.95 6.52
C VAL A 115 9.15 -8.54 6.40
N GLN A 116 9.76 -7.76 5.51
CA GLN A 116 9.26 -6.48 5.05
C GLN A 116 8.73 -6.63 3.64
N TYR A 117 7.61 -5.96 3.37
CA TYR A 117 7.02 -5.85 2.05
C TYR A 117 7.00 -4.39 1.62
N ARG A 118 7.27 -4.14 0.34
CA ARG A 118 6.99 -2.88 -0.34
C ARG A 118 6.06 -3.19 -1.49
N TYR A 119 4.84 -2.73 -1.37
CA TYR A 119 3.78 -2.99 -2.33
C TYR A 119 3.13 -1.68 -2.77
N GLY A 120 2.89 -1.54 -4.07
CA GLY A 120 2.26 -0.35 -4.61
C GLY A 120 1.64 -0.57 -5.98
N PHE A 121 0.92 0.45 -6.43
CA PHE A 121 0.28 0.46 -7.74
C PHE A 121 0.01 1.88 -8.23
N GLU A 122 -0.13 2.01 -9.55
CA GLU A 122 -0.61 3.19 -10.25
C GLU A 122 -1.95 2.86 -10.92
N VAL A 123 -2.97 3.71 -10.70
CA VAL A 123 -4.34 3.44 -11.13
C VAL A 123 -5.06 4.71 -11.55
N ASP A 124 -5.86 4.62 -12.61
CA ASP A 124 -6.86 5.62 -12.97
C ASP A 124 -8.28 5.03 -12.86
N GLU A 125 -9.29 5.79 -13.27
CA GLU A 125 -10.69 5.33 -13.23
C GLU A 125 -10.97 4.10 -14.13
N LYS A 126 -10.07 3.77 -15.06
CA LYS A 126 -10.30 2.70 -16.06
C LYS A 126 -9.49 1.45 -15.79
N ARG A 127 -8.23 1.61 -15.36
CA ARG A 127 -7.30 0.48 -15.27
C ARG A 127 -6.20 0.66 -14.24
N VAL A 128 -5.58 -0.44 -13.89
CA VAL A 128 -4.27 -0.49 -13.23
C VAL A 128 -3.20 -0.33 -14.30
N HIS A 129 -2.38 0.73 -14.19
CA HIS A 129 -1.27 1.00 -15.09
C HIS A 129 -0.04 0.23 -14.69
N ARG A 130 0.31 0.25 -13.40
CA ARG A 130 1.46 -0.46 -12.84
C ARG A 130 1.13 -1.08 -11.49
N GLU A 131 1.81 -2.16 -11.15
CA GLU A 131 1.70 -2.83 -9.85
C GLU A 131 3.01 -3.53 -9.54
N TRP A 132 3.49 -3.43 -8.30
CA TRP A 132 4.75 -4.05 -7.89
C TRP A 132 4.68 -4.59 -6.49
N LEU A 133 5.44 -5.66 -6.26
CA LEU A 133 5.64 -6.26 -4.94
C LEU A 133 7.09 -6.66 -4.75
N TYR A 134 7.69 -6.13 -3.69
CA TYR A 134 9.02 -6.50 -3.24
C TYR A 134 8.96 -7.07 -1.85
N GLN A 135 9.86 -8.02 -1.57
CA GLN A 135 10.01 -8.69 -0.29
C GLN A 135 11.44 -8.57 0.21
N LYS A 136 11.63 -8.34 1.50
CA LYS A 136 12.93 -8.30 2.14
C LYS A 136 12.86 -8.95 3.51
N GLY A 137 13.71 -9.98 3.77
CA GLY A 137 13.80 -10.57 5.11
C GLY A 137 14.32 -9.61 6.16
N ASN A 138 13.86 -9.72 7.40
CA ASN A 138 14.29 -8.91 8.54
C ASN A 138 15.70 -9.31 9.02
N LYS A 139 16.68 -9.29 8.11
CA LYS A 139 18.11 -9.51 8.42
C LYS A 139 18.90 -8.32 7.88
N ARG A 140 19.86 -7.84 8.68
CA ARG A 140 20.66 -6.64 8.39
C ARG A 140 21.25 -6.56 6.97
N LYS A 141 21.58 -7.72 6.37
CA LYS A 141 22.16 -7.83 5.02
C LYS A 141 21.20 -8.40 3.99
N ALA A 142 19.92 -8.58 4.33
CA ALA A 142 18.94 -9.09 3.38
C ALA A 142 18.76 -8.09 2.24
N LYS A 143 18.80 -8.59 1.01
CA LYS A 143 18.48 -7.81 -0.17
C LYS A 143 16.98 -7.84 -0.42
N GLU A 144 16.45 -6.76 -0.94
CA GLU A 144 15.10 -6.71 -1.47
C GLU A 144 15.03 -7.59 -2.73
N VAL A 145 13.97 -8.37 -2.84
CA VAL A 145 13.70 -9.27 -3.97
C VAL A 145 12.37 -8.82 -4.57
N GLU A 146 12.38 -8.54 -5.85
CA GLU A 146 11.16 -8.29 -6.61
C GLU A 146 10.39 -9.60 -6.78
N LEU A 147 9.16 -9.66 -6.29
CA LEU A 147 8.29 -10.81 -6.47
C LEU A 147 7.48 -10.69 -7.75
N PHE A 148 7.02 -9.49 -8.06
CA PHE A 148 6.48 -9.18 -9.37
C PHE A 148 6.52 -7.68 -9.68
N LEU A 149 6.55 -7.39 -10.97
CA LEU A 149 6.28 -6.10 -11.57
C LEU A 149 5.25 -6.29 -12.70
N ARG A 150 4.22 -5.47 -12.71
CA ARG A 150 3.26 -5.31 -13.82
C ARG A 150 3.42 -3.92 -14.41
N ASP A 151 3.50 -3.83 -15.73
CA ASP A 151 3.44 -2.59 -16.51
C ASP A 151 2.43 -2.78 -17.64
N GLY A 152 1.22 -2.22 -17.47
CA GLY A 152 0.09 -2.52 -18.35
C GLY A 152 -0.26 -4.00 -18.40
N ASP A 153 0.01 -4.62 -19.56
CA ASP A 153 -0.24 -6.04 -19.81
C ASP A 153 1.04 -6.89 -19.76
N GLU A 154 2.18 -6.26 -19.46
CA GLU A 154 3.47 -6.93 -19.30
C GLU A 154 3.71 -7.27 -17.83
N TYR A 155 4.30 -8.45 -17.58
CA TYR A 155 4.53 -8.97 -16.24
C TYR A 155 5.93 -9.57 -16.11
N GLU A 156 6.67 -9.10 -15.11
CA GLU A 156 7.89 -9.75 -14.62
C GLU A 156 7.54 -10.48 -13.32
N LEU A 157 7.76 -11.80 -13.27
CA LEU A 157 7.29 -12.63 -12.17
C LEU A 157 8.42 -13.51 -11.63
N HIS A 158 8.75 -13.33 -10.36
CA HIS A 158 9.76 -14.16 -9.69
C HIS A 158 9.28 -15.62 -9.56
N PRO A 159 10.16 -16.63 -9.64
CA PRO A 159 9.81 -18.04 -9.47
C PRO A 159 9.05 -18.38 -8.18
N LYS A 160 9.27 -17.64 -7.11
CA LYS A 160 8.56 -17.80 -5.83
C LYS A 160 7.09 -17.36 -5.87
N PHE A 161 6.70 -16.53 -6.82
CA PHE A 161 5.32 -16.07 -7.03
C PHE A 161 4.62 -16.99 -8.04
N SER A 162 4.59 -18.28 -7.74
CA SER A 162 4.24 -19.35 -8.69
C SER A 162 2.77 -19.33 -9.11
N VAL A 163 1.87 -19.14 -8.16
CA VAL A 163 0.41 -19.05 -8.43
C VAL A 163 0.11 -17.80 -9.26
N GLY A 164 0.78 -16.69 -8.98
CA GLY A 164 0.66 -15.47 -9.78
C GLY A 164 1.05 -15.69 -11.25
N LYS A 165 2.10 -16.51 -11.52
CA LYS A 165 2.47 -16.91 -12.89
C LYS A 165 1.35 -17.66 -13.61
N GLU A 166 0.68 -18.60 -12.91
CA GLU A 166 -0.43 -19.34 -13.50
C GLU A 166 -1.63 -18.43 -13.80
N VAL A 167 -1.94 -17.52 -12.89
CA VAL A 167 -3.02 -16.56 -13.01
C VAL A 167 -2.82 -15.64 -14.22
N VAL A 168 -1.61 -15.13 -14.40
CA VAL A 168 -1.22 -14.30 -15.56
C VAL A 168 -1.25 -15.11 -16.85
N ALA A 169 -0.64 -16.30 -16.88
CA ALA A 169 -0.60 -17.16 -18.06
C ALA A 169 -2.02 -17.54 -18.56
N LYS A 170 -2.95 -17.69 -17.64
CA LYS A 170 -4.38 -17.97 -17.94
C LYS A 170 -5.20 -16.72 -18.24
N LYS A 171 -4.58 -15.52 -18.28
CA LYS A 171 -5.24 -14.20 -18.49
C LYS A 171 -6.41 -13.93 -17.53
N MET A 172 -6.22 -14.27 -16.25
CA MET A 172 -7.27 -14.15 -15.23
C MET A 172 -7.26 -12.79 -14.53
N VAL A 173 -6.26 -11.94 -14.81
CA VAL A 173 -6.15 -10.59 -14.26
C VAL A 173 -6.83 -9.62 -15.22
N ARG A 174 -7.89 -8.96 -14.75
CA ARG A 174 -8.57 -7.90 -15.49
C ARG A 174 -7.78 -6.59 -15.41
N ASP A 175 -8.01 -5.69 -16.36
CA ASP A 175 -7.34 -4.38 -16.41
C ASP A 175 -7.59 -3.55 -15.15
N ASN A 176 -8.78 -3.66 -14.57
CA ASN A 176 -9.22 -2.94 -13.39
C ASN A 176 -9.07 -3.72 -12.07
N ALA A 177 -8.29 -4.82 -12.08
CA ALA A 177 -8.01 -5.64 -10.90
C ALA A 177 -6.49 -5.73 -10.65
N LEU A 178 -6.11 -5.76 -9.37
CA LEU A 178 -4.74 -5.96 -8.93
C LEU A 178 -4.34 -7.44 -9.03
N LEU A 179 -3.15 -7.73 -9.52
CA LEU A 179 -2.59 -9.09 -9.58
C LEU A 179 -2.52 -9.71 -8.19
N LEU A 180 -2.08 -8.97 -7.18
CA LEU A 180 -2.03 -9.43 -5.79
C LEU A 180 -3.40 -9.89 -5.31
N SER A 181 -4.45 -9.10 -5.57
CA SER A 181 -5.82 -9.41 -5.17
C SER A 181 -6.36 -10.67 -5.87
N VAL A 182 -6.06 -10.82 -7.18
CA VAL A 182 -6.46 -12.01 -7.95
C VAL A 182 -5.67 -13.24 -7.49
N ALA A 183 -4.35 -13.15 -7.32
CA ALA A 183 -3.50 -14.25 -6.88
C ALA A 183 -3.90 -14.78 -5.49
N ALA A 184 -4.33 -13.89 -4.59
CA ALA A 184 -4.84 -14.28 -3.27
C ALA A 184 -6.08 -15.17 -3.35
N GLN A 185 -6.98 -14.98 -4.34
CA GLN A 185 -8.14 -15.86 -4.55
C GLN A 185 -7.74 -17.30 -4.91
N PHE A 186 -6.53 -17.46 -5.45
CA PHE A 186 -5.96 -18.76 -5.79
C PHE A 186 -4.93 -19.25 -4.78
N ASN A 187 -4.99 -18.71 -3.55
CA ASN A 187 -4.13 -19.07 -2.41
C ASN A 187 -2.63 -18.85 -2.65
N GLU A 188 -2.26 -17.79 -3.41
CA GLU A 188 -0.87 -17.34 -3.42
C GLU A 188 -0.46 -16.90 -2.01
N SER A 189 0.55 -17.57 -1.45
CA SER A 189 0.88 -17.46 -0.02
C SER A 189 1.19 -16.03 0.42
N VAL A 190 2.05 -15.33 -0.32
CA VAL A 190 2.44 -13.95 -0.01
C VAL A 190 1.25 -12.99 -0.18
N SER A 191 0.43 -13.22 -1.21
CA SER A 191 -0.77 -12.40 -1.44
C SER A 191 -1.78 -12.57 -0.31
N VAL A 192 -2.01 -13.80 0.16
CA VAL A 192 -2.91 -14.10 1.29
C VAL A 192 -2.41 -13.44 2.57
N GLU A 193 -1.10 -13.51 2.84
CA GLU A 193 -0.47 -12.88 4.00
C GLU A 193 -0.66 -11.35 4.00
N ILE A 194 -0.38 -10.69 2.87
CA ILE A 194 -0.57 -9.23 2.71
C ILE A 194 -2.04 -8.85 2.87
N MET A 195 -2.95 -9.62 2.25
CA MET A 195 -4.39 -9.40 2.39
C MET A 195 -4.85 -9.53 3.84
N GLY A 196 -4.35 -10.54 4.57
CA GLY A 196 -4.62 -10.75 5.99
C GLY A 196 -4.12 -9.58 6.84
N TRP A 197 -2.91 -9.09 6.57
CA TRP A 197 -2.36 -7.93 7.26
C TRP A 197 -3.22 -6.67 7.03
N LEU A 198 -3.63 -6.41 5.79
CA LEU A 198 -4.51 -5.28 5.46
C LEU A 198 -5.89 -5.43 6.09
N ALA A 199 -6.47 -6.63 6.08
CA ALA A 199 -7.77 -6.89 6.69
C ALA A 199 -7.78 -6.55 8.19
N ASN A 200 -6.69 -6.87 8.89
CA ASN A 200 -6.52 -6.59 10.33
C ASN A 200 -6.12 -5.13 10.63
N THR A 201 -5.83 -4.30 9.62
CA THR A 201 -5.54 -2.88 9.82
C THR A 201 -6.84 -2.10 9.91
N THR A 202 -7.10 -1.43 11.04
CA THR A 202 -8.30 -0.60 11.21
C THR A 202 -8.05 0.82 10.72
N ILE A 203 -8.96 1.35 9.90
CA ILE A 203 -8.97 2.74 9.44
C ILE A 203 -10.31 3.36 9.85
N VAL A 204 -10.25 4.51 10.56
CA VAL A 204 -11.43 5.22 11.03
C VAL A 204 -11.50 6.59 10.36
N LEU A 205 -12.54 6.83 9.58
CA LEU A 205 -12.73 8.07 8.79
C LEU A 205 -13.45 9.20 9.55
N GLY A 206 -13.68 9.04 10.83
CA GLY A 206 -14.33 10.02 11.70
C GLY A 206 -15.76 9.67 12.08
N SER A 207 -16.49 10.64 12.66
CA SER A 207 -17.81 10.40 13.30
C SER A 207 -18.97 10.06 12.34
N SER A 208 -18.75 10.12 11.03
CA SER A 208 -19.75 9.75 10.02
C SER A 208 -19.61 8.31 9.51
N ASP A 209 -18.62 7.55 10.02
CA ASP A 209 -18.40 6.18 9.59
C ASP A 209 -19.25 5.23 10.44
N GLU A 210 -20.42 4.86 9.91
CA GLU A 210 -21.32 3.86 10.52
C GLU A 210 -20.71 2.42 10.51
N ARG A 211 -19.46 2.25 10.05
CA ARG A 211 -18.78 0.97 9.92
C ARG A 211 -17.86 0.61 11.09
N ILE A 212 -18.15 1.11 12.28
CA ILE A 212 -17.43 0.74 13.51
C ILE A 212 -18.09 -0.47 14.19
N TRP A 213 -18.46 -1.53 13.42
CA TRP A 213 -18.91 -2.80 14.02
C TRP A 213 -18.51 -3.97 13.15
#